data_a8747da4842fc73eb0ddea693bae8807
#
_entry.id   a8747da4842fc73eb0ddea693bae8807
#
_cell.length_a   1.000
_cell.length_b   1.000
_cell.length_c   1.000
_cell.angle_alpha   90.00
_cell.angle_beta   90.00
_cell.angle_gamma   90.00
#
_symmetry.space_group_name_H-M   'P 1'
#
loop_
_entity.id
_entity.type
_entity.pdbx_description
1 polymer ?
#
loop_
_entity_poly.entity_id
_entity_poly.type
_entity_poly.pdbx_seq_one_letter_code
_entity_poly.pdbx_strand_id
1 'polypeptide(L)'
;MSKMGISTIRSYRGAKIFEAIGLSEELSKAYFGGLGSPIGGIRLEEVARDAIAFHNEGFAAEAGGLLPNKGLYSFRKDGEKHAWNPETISTLQLATRLGSYKKFKEYTHLVDEKEKPIFLRDFLNFRRNPISIEQVEPVESILRRFVTGAMSFGSISKEAHEAIAIAMNRIHGRSNTGEGGEDAARFQPLPDGNSMRSAIKQVASGRFGVTTEYLVNADEIQIKIAQGAKPGEGGQLPGFKVNDVIAKTRHSIPGISLISPPPHHDIYSIEDLAQLIFDLKNINPQAKISVKLVAESGVGTIAAGVAKAKADL
;
A
#
# COMPACT_ATOMS: atom_id res chain seq x y z
N MET A 1 8.00 16.97 11.61
CA MET A 1 8.71 17.30 12.87
C MET A 1 7.79 17.36 14.08
N SER A 2 6.85 18.29 14.17
CA SER A 2 6.01 18.48 15.38
C SER A 2 5.26 17.23 15.83
N LYS A 3 4.74 16.42 14.89
CA LYS A 3 4.08 15.14 15.22
C LYS A 3 4.99 14.06 15.80
N MET A 4 6.30 14.20 15.63
CA MET A 4 7.32 13.32 16.20
C MET A 4 7.89 13.89 17.51
N GLY A 5 7.29 14.96 18.03
CA GLY A 5 7.76 15.65 19.23
C GLY A 5 9.00 16.51 18.99
N ILE A 6 9.39 16.74 17.74
CA ILE A 6 10.58 17.52 17.39
C ILE A 6 10.16 18.95 17.07
N SER A 7 10.50 19.88 17.95
CA SER A 7 10.08 21.28 17.89
C SER A 7 11.05 22.21 17.14
N THR A 8 12.31 21.82 16.96
CA THR A 8 13.33 22.65 16.31
C THR A 8 14.08 21.88 15.22
N ILE A 9 14.55 22.59 14.20
CA ILE A 9 15.39 22.04 13.13
C ILE A 9 16.71 21.46 13.71
N ARG A 10 17.24 22.08 14.73
CA ARG A 10 18.47 21.60 15.40
C ARG A 10 18.25 20.22 16.02
N SER A 11 17.13 20.00 16.65
CA SER A 11 16.76 18.69 17.26
C SER A 11 16.41 17.64 16.19
N TYR A 12 15.95 18.06 15.00
CA TYR A 12 15.70 17.17 13.87
C TYR A 12 17.01 16.66 13.25
N ARG A 13 18.05 17.48 13.22
CA ARG A 13 19.36 17.10 12.70
C ARG A 13 20.02 16.10 13.63
N GLY A 14 20.38 14.94 13.10
CA GLY A 14 20.99 13.86 13.87
C GLY A 14 20.04 13.08 14.78
N ALA A 15 18.73 13.29 14.66
CA ALA A 15 17.72 12.57 15.46
C ALA A 15 17.64 11.07 15.17
N LYS A 16 18.33 10.58 14.11
CA LYS A 16 18.37 9.15 13.70
C LYS A 16 16.99 8.52 13.50
N ILE A 17 16.05 9.31 12.96
CA ILE A 17 14.67 8.90 12.66
C ILE A 17 14.52 8.27 11.27
N PHE A 18 15.63 8.07 10.56
CA PHE A 18 15.70 7.44 9.25
C PHE A 18 16.53 6.17 9.32
N GLU A 19 16.34 5.31 8.37
CA GLU A 19 17.17 4.12 8.11
C GLU A 19 17.83 4.27 6.74
N ALA A 20 19.04 3.76 6.60
CA ALA A 20 19.68 3.64 5.32
C ALA A 20 19.21 2.33 4.65
N ILE A 21 18.73 2.41 3.44
CA ILE A 21 18.36 1.24 2.63
C ILE A 21 19.22 1.25 1.38
N GLY A 22 19.98 0.16 1.16
CA GLY A 22 20.83 0.01 0.01
C GLY A 22 22.20 0.70 0.11
N LEU A 23 22.61 1.17 1.29
CA LEU A 23 23.98 1.62 1.59
C LEU A 23 24.74 0.53 2.37
N SER A 24 26.03 0.37 2.09
CA SER A 24 26.86 -0.53 2.90
C SER A 24 26.95 -0.04 4.36
N GLU A 25 27.07 -0.96 5.28
CA GLU A 25 27.22 -0.64 6.70
C GLU A 25 28.46 0.24 6.96
N GLU A 26 29.56 0.00 6.23
CA GLU A 26 30.79 0.77 6.27
C GLU A 26 30.54 2.24 5.88
N LEU A 27 29.85 2.47 4.75
CA LEU A 27 29.49 3.81 4.28
C LEU A 27 28.59 4.52 5.30
N SER A 28 27.59 3.81 5.83
CA SER A 28 26.68 4.36 6.84
C SER A 28 27.40 4.75 8.13
N LYS A 29 28.33 3.92 8.61
CA LYS A 29 29.12 4.22 9.80
C LYS A 29 30.07 5.41 9.60
N ALA A 30 30.71 5.49 8.43
CA ALA A 30 31.71 6.53 8.16
C ALA A 30 31.08 7.92 7.99
N TYR A 31 29.93 8.03 7.30
CA TYR A 31 29.39 9.32 6.86
C TYR A 31 28.04 9.69 7.48
N PHE A 32 27.30 8.74 8.04
CA PHE A 32 25.96 8.98 8.58
C PHE A 32 25.83 8.74 10.09
N GLY A 33 26.95 8.84 10.82
CA GLY A 33 26.96 8.72 12.28
C GLY A 33 26.45 7.38 12.80
N GLY A 34 26.67 6.30 12.05
CA GLY A 34 26.24 4.96 12.41
C GLY A 34 24.73 4.74 12.29
N LEU A 35 24.07 5.45 11.37
CA LEU A 35 22.67 5.16 11.00
C LEU A 35 22.55 3.70 10.58
N GLY A 36 21.52 3.01 11.10
CA GLY A 36 21.28 1.60 10.78
C GLY A 36 21.09 1.37 9.26
N SER A 37 21.74 0.34 8.74
CA SER A 37 21.60 -0.11 7.35
C SER A 37 21.35 -1.63 7.32
N PRO A 38 20.12 -2.06 7.61
CA PRO A 38 19.81 -3.48 7.84
C PRO A 38 19.94 -4.35 6.59
N ILE A 39 19.88 -3.76 5.40
CA ILE A 39 19.98 -4.50 4.13
C ILE A 39 21.37 -4.42 3.53
N GLY A 40 22.14 -3.38 3.86
CA GLY A 40 23.40 -3.11 3.20
C GLY A 40 23.22 -2.64 1.75
N GLY A 41 24.30 -2.63 0.94
CA GLY A 41 24.23 -2.24 -0.47
C GLY A 41 25.51 -1.58 -0.98
N ILE A 42 25.35 -0.47 -1.74
CA ILE A 42 26.43 0.21 -2.45
C ILE A 42 27.45 0.84 -1.50
N ARG A 43 28.68 0.89 -1.95
CA ARG A 43 29.83 1.51 -1.29
C ARG A 43 30.11 2.90 -1.87
N LEU A 44 31.11 3.54 -1.32
CA LEU A 44 31.50 4.89 -1.77
C LEU A 44 31.93 4.92 -3.24
N GLU A 45 32.56 3.84 -3.72
CA GLU A 45 33.01 3.74 -5.11
C GLU A 45 31.83 3.74 -6.09
N GLU A 46 30.72 3.09 -5.76
CA GLU A 46 29.52 3.10 -6.58
C GLU A 46 28.88 4.48 -6.59
N VAL A 47 28.79 5.14 -5.43
CA VAL A 47 28.30 6.53 -5.34
C VAL A 47 29.16 7.47 -6.17
N ALA A 48 30.50 7.32 -6.12
CA ALA A 48 31.41 8.13 -6.90
C ALA A 48 31.25 7.89 -8.42
N ARG A 49 31.09 6.62 -8.83
CA ARG A 49 30.81 6.29 -10.24
C ARG A 49 29.52 6.93 -10.75
N ASP A 50 28.45 6.87 -9.98
CA ASP A 50 27.19 7.49 -10.35
C ASP A 50 27.33 9.01 -10.48
N ALA A 51 28.00 9.66 -9.52
CA ALA A 51 28.26 11.09 -9.57
C ALA A 51 29.08 11.50 -10.81
N ILE A 52 30.13 10.73 -11.13
CA ILE A 52 30.97 10.97 -12.33
C ILE A 52 30.13 10.74 -13.61
N ALA A 53 29.30 9.70 -13.64
CA ALA A 53 28.45 9.41 -14.79
C ALA A 53 27.47 10.57 -15.06
N PHE A 54 26.80 11.07 -14.02
CA PHE A 54 25.91 12.24 -14.14
C PHE A 54 26.65 13.50 -14.56
N HIS A 55 27.83 13.73 -14.00
CA HIS A 55 28.67 14.87 -14.40
C HIS A 55 29.04 14.78 -15.89
N ASN A 56 29.57 13.65 -16.33
CA ASN A 56 29.97 13.45 -17.72
C ASN A 56 28.80 13.62 -18.68
N GLU A 57 27.63 13.10 -18.33
CA GLU A 57 26.41 13.25 -19.12
C GLU A 57 25.94 14.72 -19.18
N GLY A 58 25.96 15.42 -18.05
CA GLY A 58 25.55 16.82 -17.96
C GLY A 58 26.44 17.80 -18.70
N PHE A 59 27.74 17.48 -18.84
CA PHE A 59 28.73 18.31 -19.49
C PHE A 59 29.23 17.78 -20.84
N ALA A 60 28.55 16.74 -21.39
CA ALA A 60 28.89 16.22 -22.71
C ALA A 60 28.63 17.29 -23.78
N ALA A 61 29.63 17.50 -24.63
CA ALA A 61 29.60 18.56 -25.67
C ALA A 61 28.44 18.39 -26.66
N GLU A 62 27.94 17.18 -26.83
CA GLU A 62 26.83 16.83 -27.74
C GLU A 62 25.43 16.97 -27.11
N ALA A 63 25.34 17.30 -25.83
CA ALA A 63 24.08 17.28 -25.09
C ALA A 63 23.07 18.37 -25.48
N GLY A 64 23.41 19.30 -26.37
CA GLY A 64 22.50 20.34 -26.89
C GLY A 64 21.78 21.17 -25.81
N GLY A 65 22.27 21.13 -24.57
CA GLY A 65 21.67 21.79 -23.40
C GLY A 65 20.46 21.09 -22.78
N LEU A 66 20.02 19.94 -23.32
CA LEU A 66 18.90 19.18 -22.76
C LEU A 66 19.41 17.87 -22.16
N LEU A 67 19.09 17.62 -20.90
CA LEU A 67 19.35 16.35 -20.26
C LEU A 67 18.42 15.24 -20.81
N PRO A 68 18.92 14.02 -21.04
CA PRO A 68 18.10 12.93 -21.52
C PRO A 68 17.02 12.52 -20.50
N ASN A 69 15.82 12.27 -20.96
CA ASN A 69 14.77 11.70 -20.13
C ASN A 69 14.97 10.19 -20.02
N LYS A 70 15.57 9.73 -18.92
CA LYS A 70 15.85 8.30 -18.68
C LYS A 70 14.63 7.47 -18.35
N GLY A 71 13.43 8.04 -18.32
CA GLY A 71 12.21 7.28 -18.07
C GLY A 71 12.05 6.77 -16.63
N LEU A 72 12.63 7.44 -15.63
CA LEU A 72 12.59 6.99 -14.24
C LEU A 72 11.14 6.86 -13.70
N TYR A 73 10.28 7.82 -14.02
CA TYR A 73 8.89 7.87 -13.51
C TYR A 73 7.85 7.36 -14.50
N SER A 74 8.20 7.23 -15.77
CA SER A 74 7.32 6.72 -16.80
C SER A 74 8.13 6.02 -17.88
N PHE A 75 7.56 4.95 -18.45
CA PHE A 75 8.22 4.19 -19.48
C PHE A 75 8.71 5.05 -20.66
N ARG A 76 9.96 4.82 -21.06
CA ARG A 76 10.58 5.32 -22.28
C ARG A 76 11.28 4.16 -22.98
N LYS A 77 11.20 4.13 -24.31
CA LYS A 77 11.72 3.00 -25.12
C LYS A 77 13.20 2.70 -24.83
N ASP A 78 13.99 3.74 -24.68
CA ASP A 78 15.44 3.67 -24.48
C ASP A 78 15.85 4.09 -23.04
N GLY A 79 14.90 4.07 -22.11
CA GLY A 79 15.10 4.44 -20.71
C GLY A 79 15.14 3.25 -19.76
N GLU A 80 14.85 3.55 -18.49
CA GLU A 80 14.74 2.56 -17.41
C GLU A 80 13.75 1.43 -17.77
N LYS A 81 14.10 0.22 -17.37
CA LYS A 81 13.22 -0.94 -17.54
C LYS A 81 12.16 -0.94 -16.45
N HIS A 82 10.89 -0.93 -16.87
CA HIS A 82 9.74 -1.03 -15.98
C HIS A 82 9.10 -2.40 -16.08
N ALA A 83 8.68 -2.97 -14.95
CA ALA A 83 7.89 -4.20 -14.92
C ALA A 83 6.55 -4.01 -15.62
N TRP A 84 5.93 -2.85 -15.43
CA TRP A 84 4.72 -2.42 -16.10
C TRP A 84 5.10 -1.55 -17.31
N ASN A 85 5.17 -2.17 -18.45
CA ASN A 85 5.50 -1.55 -19.73
C ASN A 85 4.35 -1.75 -20.75
N PRO A 86 4.38 -1.12 -21.93
CA PRO A 86 3.30 -1.24 -22.90
C PRO A 86 2.96 -2.68 -23.29
N GLU A 87 3.95 -3.57 -23.35
CA GLU A 87 3.75 -4.98 -23.73
C GLU A 87 3.02 -5.75 -22.62
N THR A 88 3.49 -5.67 -21.37
CA THR A 88 2.84 -6.35 -20.24
C THR A 88 1.42 -5.85 -20.02
N ILE A 89 1.20 -4.53 -20.10
CA ILE A 89 -0.13 -3.93 -19.92
C ILE A 89 -1.07 -4.33 -21.06
N SER A 90 -0.65 -4.23 -22.33
CA SER A 90 -1.49 -4.59 -23.48
C SER A 90 -1.85 -6.07 -23.50
N THR A 91 -0.90 -6.94 -23.16
CA THR A 91 -1.14 -8.39 -23.11
C THR A 91 -2.15 -8.74 -22.02
N LEU A 92 -2.04 -8.13 -20.82
CA LEU A 92 -3.02 -8.32 -19.74
C LEU A 92 -4.42 -7.82 -20.14
N GLN A 93 -4.50 -6.63 -20.76
CA GLN A 93 -5.76 -6.08 -21.25
C GLN A 93 -6.43 -6.97 -22.30
N LEU A 94 -5.64 -7.50 -23.24
CA LEU A 94 -6.15 -8.44 -24.26
C LEU A 94 -6.61 -9.74 -23.61
N ALA A 95 -5.85 -10.31 -22.67
CA ALA A 95 -6.24 -11.50 -21.96
C ALA A 95 -7.61 -11.33 -21.28
N THR A 96 -7.80 -10.20 -20.62
CA THR A 96 -9.03 -9.87 -19.88
C THR A 96 -10.22 -9.63 -20.84
N ARG A 97 -10.03 -8.79 -21.88
CA ARG A 97 -11.10 -8.44 -22.83
C ARG A 97 -11.59 -9.62 -23.65
N LEU A 98 -10.68 -10.52 -24.02
CA LEU A 98 -11.00 -11.70 -24.84
C LEU A 98 -11.35 -12.93 -23.99
N GLY A 99 -11.22 -12.86 -22.66
CA GLY A 99 -11.35 -14.04 -21.78
C GLY A 99 -10.35 -15.14 -22.14
N SER A 100 -9.16 -14.78 -22.67
CA SER A 100 -8.21 -15.72 -23.26
C SER A 100 -7.17 -16.18 -22.25
N TYR A 101 -7.28 -17.44 -21.80
CA TYR A 101 -6.28 -18.07 -20.94
C TYR A 101 -4.89 -18.13 -21.61
N LYS A 102 -4.84 -18.34 -22.95
CA LYS A 102 -3.58 -18.32 -23.70
C LYS A 102 -2.88 -16.96 -23.55
N LYS A 103 -3.61 -15.87 -23.74
CA LYS A 103 -3.07 -14.51 -23.54
C LYS A 103 -2.66 -14.23 -22.10
N PHE A 104 -3.40 -14.77 -21.14
CA PHE A 104 -3.01 -14.69 -19.74
C PHE A 104 -1.69 -15.43 -19.46
N LYS A 105 -1.46 -16.59 -20.07
CA LYS A 105 -0.18 -17.31 -19.98
C LYS A 105 0.97 -16.55 -20.64
N GLU A 106 0.74 -15.88 -21.76
CA GLU A 106 1.73 -14.98 -22.37
C GLU A 106 2.10 -13.84 -21.40
N TYR A 107 1.09 -13.23 -20.76
CA TYR A 107 1.31 -12.21 -19.72
C TYR A 107 2.12 -12.75 -18.54
N THR A 108 1.79 -13.93 -17.99
CA THR A 108 2.54 -14.52 -16.88
C THR A 108 4.00 -14.78 -17.23
N HIS A 109 4.26 -15.26 -18.46
CA HIS A 109 5.62 -15.43 -18.97
C HIS A 109 6.41 -14.11 -18.98
N LEU A 110 5.82 -13.04 -19.51
CA LEU A 110 6.42 -11.70 -19.53
C LEU A 110 6.73 -11.14 -18.12
N VAL A 111 5.92 -11.51 -17.11
CA VAL A 111 6.07 -11.00 -15.75
C VAL A 111 7.02 -11.87 -14.91
N ASP A 112 6.96 -13.20 -15.06
CA ASP A 112 7.65 -14.14 -14.17
C ASP A 112 9.01 -14.60 -14.73
N GLU A 113 9.14 -14.69 -16.06
CA GLU A 113 10.35 -15.19 -16.73
C GLU A 113 11.21 -14.05 -17.29
N LYS A 114 11.61 -13.12 -16.42
CA LYS A 114 12.44 -11.98 -16.81
C LYS A 114 13.92 -12.34 -16.87
N GLU A 115 14.60 -11.83 -17.89
CA GLU A 115 16.06 -11.93 -17.99
C GLU A 115 16.80 -11.26 -16.81
N LYS A 116 16.21 -10.19 -16.26
CA LYS A 116 16.78 -9.43 -15.14
C LYS A 116 15.74 -9.22 -14.06
N PRO A 117 16.09 -9.48 -12.78
CA PRO A 117 15.22 -9.19 -11.64
C PRO A 117 14.87 -7.71 -11.55
N ILE A 118 13.60 -7.40 -11.24
CA ILE A 118 13.10 -6.04 -11.01
C ILE A 118 12.60 -5.92 -9.57
N PHE A 119 11.98 -6.97 -9.05
CA PHE A 119 11.45 -7.03 -7.68
C PHE A 119 12.28 -7.98 -6.82
N LEU A 120 12.27 -7.77 -5.51
CA LEU A 120 12.95 -8.68 -4.57
C LEU A 120 12.46 -10.12 -4.71
N ARG A 121 11.19 -10.35 -5.02
CA ARG A 121 10.64 -11.69 -5.26
C ARG A 121 11.28 -12.40 -6.46
N ASP A 122 11.80 -11.67 -7.43
CA ASP A 122 12.40 -12.24 -8.64
C ASP A 122 13.75 -12.95 -8.33
N PHE A 123 14.33 -12.71 -7.16
CA PHE A 123 15.51 -13.42 -6.64
C PHE A 123 15.16 -14.71 -5.90
N LEU A 124 13.88 -14.97 -5.64
CA LEU A 124 13.44 -16.13 -4.88
C LEU A 124 13.06 -17.26 -5.83
N ASN A 125 13.43 -18.48 -5.45
CA ASN A 125 13.04 -19.69 -6.17
C ASN A 125 12.25 -20.62 -5.25
N PHE A 126 11.30 -21.37 -5.82
CA PHE A 126 10.59 -22.40 -5.08
C PHE A 126 11.51 -23.58 -4.81
N ARG A 127 11.59 -23.98 -3.54
CA ARG A 127 12.16 -25.27 -3.18
C ARG A 127 11.18 -26.37 -3.60
N ARG A 128 11.56 -27.18 -4.59
CA ARG A 128 10.71 -28.27 -5.06
C ARG A 128 10.60 -29.35 -3.97
N ASN A 129 9.41 -29.58 -3.50
CA ASN A 129 9.04 -30.64 -2.58
C ASN A 129 7.65 -31.13 -2.97
N PRO A 130 7.54 -31.98 -4.04
CA PRO A 130 6.26 -32.42 -4.54
C PRO A 130 5.51 -33.28 -3.51
N ILE A 131 4.22 -33.03 -3.38
CA ILE A 131 3.28 -33.81 -2.58
C ILE A 131 2.18 -34.34 -3.49
N SER A 132 1.39 -35.31 -3.02
CA SER A 132 0.25 -35.80 -3.80
C SER A 132 -0.81 -34.72 -3.94
N ILE A 133 -1.59 -34.77 -5.03
CA ILE A 133 -2.59 -33.74 -5.32
C ILE A 133 -3.69 -33.66 -4.26
N GLU A 134 -3.99 -34.80 -3.62
CA GLU A 134 -4.99 -34.89 -2.55
C GLU A 134 -4.57 -34.16 -1.27
N GLN A 135 -3.25 -33.92 -1.11
CA GLN A 135 -2.68 -33.17 0.00
C GLN A 135 -2.58 -31.68 -0.28
N VAL A 136 -2.83 -31.25 -1.53
CA VAL A 136 -2.80 -29.85 -1.91
C VAL A 136 -4.08 -29.17 -1.42
N GLU A 137 -3.92 -28.03 -0.77
CA GLU A 137 -5.05 -27.23 -0.29
C GLU A 137 -5.96 -26.82 -1.46
N PRO A 138 -7.31 -26.96 -1.34
CA PRO A 138 -8.23 -26.51 -2.37
C PRO A 138 -8.11 -25.01 -2.69
N VAL A 139 -8.30 -24.65 -3.97
CA VAL A 139 -8.19 -23.26 -4.45
C VAL A 139 -9.13 -22.33 -3.67
N GLU A 140 -10.35 -22.77 -3.37
CA GLU A 140 -11.34 -22.01 -2.62
C GLU A 140 -10.86 -21.65 -1.21
N SER A 141 -10.12 -22.53 -0.55
CA SER A 141 -9.52 -22.29 0.76
C SER A 141 -8.38 -21.27 0.67
N ILE A 142 -7.57 -21.38 -0.39
CA ILE A 142 -6.48 -20.42 -0.67
C ILE A 142 -7.04 -19.03 -0.93
N LEU A 143 -8.06 -18.91 -1.77
CA LEU A 143 -8.65 -17.62 -2.18
C LEU A 143 -9.24 -16.84 -1.01
N ARG A 144 -9.79 -17.50 0.01
CA ARG A 144 -10.31 -16.86 1.24
C ARG A 144 -9.28 -16.05 2.01
N ARG A 145 -7.98 -16.32 1.81
CA ARG A 145 -6.88 -15.59 2.44
C ARG A 145 -6.40 -14.38 1.64
N PHE A 146 -6.87 -14.23 0.41
CA PHE A 146 -6.50 -13.09 -0.42
C PHE A 146 -7.28 -11.84 -0.02
N VAL A 147 -6.55 -10.75 0.12
CA VAL A 147 -7.10 -9.43 0.43
C VAL A 147 -6.52 -8.39 -0.54
N THR A 148 -7.30 -7.37 -0.87
CA THR A 148 -6.75 -6.24 -1.62
C THR A 148 -6.00 -5.29 -0.70
N GLY A 149 -5.08 -4.50 -1.26
CA GLY A 149 -4.61 -3.31 -0.57
C GLY A 149 -5.77 -2.36 -0.28
N ALA A 150 -5.62 -1.55 0.77
CA ALA A 150 -6.58 -0.51 1.11
C ALA A 150 -6.48 0.64 0.09
N MET A 151 -7.49 0.77 -0.77
CA MET A 151 -7.60 1.83 -1.77
C MET A 151 -8.88 2.60 -1.56
N SER A 152 -8.76 3.89 -1.17
CA SER A 152 -9.92 4.69 -0.83
C SER A 152 -10.68 5.18 -2.07
N PHE A 153 -12.00 5.25 -1.96
CA PHE A 153 -12.83 5.96 -2.92
C PHE A 153 -12.43 7.44 -2.96
N GLY A 154 -12.06 7.91 -4.15
CA GLY A 154 -11.44 9.23 -4.36
C GLY A 154 -9.96 9.17 -4.70
N SER A 155 -9.22 8.12 -4.29
CA SER A 155 -7.91 7.79 -4.87
C SER A 155 -8.06 6.96 -6.15
N ILE A 156 -9.08 6.11 -6.19
CA ILE A 156 -9.55 5.41 -7.40
C ILE A 156 -11.00 5.80 -7.69
N SER A 157 -11.47 5.53 -8.91
CA SER A 157 -12.84 5.84 -9.31
C SER A 157 -13.87 4.95 -8.59
N LYS A 158 -15.14 5.38 -8.60
CA LYS A 158 -16.26 4.61 -8.06
C LYS A 158 -16.34 3.22 -8.71
N GLU A 159 -16.29 3.19 -10.03
CA GLU A 159 -16.39 1.95 -10.82
C GLU A 159 -15.27 0.98 -10.51
N ALA A 160 -14.04 1.46 -10.38
CA ALA A 160 -12.90 0.62 -10.01
C ALA A 160 -13.06 0.07 -8.58
N HIS A 161 -13.49 0.90 -7.63
CA HIS A 161 -13.70 0.50 -6.25
C HIS A 161 -14.80 -0.57 -6.10
N GLU A 162 -15.91 -0.41 -6.85
CA GLU A 162 -17.02 -1.37 -6.89
C GLU A 162 -16.63 -2.66 -7.61
N ALA A 163 -15.95 -2.57 -8.76
CA ALA A 163 -15.50 -3.73 -9.52
C ALA A 163 -14.54 -4.63 -8.72
N ILE A 164 -13.64 -4.02 -7.95
CA ILE A 164 -12.73 -4.74 -7.06
C ILE A 164 -13.51 -5.48 -5.97
N ALA A 165 -14.50 -4.83 -5.36
CA ALA A 165 -15.33 -5.47 -4.34
C ALA A 165 -16.11 -6.66 -4.91
N ILE A 166 -16.77 -6.49 -6.06
CA ILE A 166 -17.48 -7.58 -6.75
C ILE A 166 -16.53 -8.73 -7.07
N ALA A 167 -15.35 -8.44 -7.64
CA ALA A 167 -14.39 -9.47 -8.00
C ALA A 167 -13.93 -10.28 -6.80
N MET A 168 -13.59 -9.60 -5.70
CA MET A 168 -13.15 -10.28 -4.47
C MET A 168 -14.27 -11.09 -3.81
N ASN A 169 -15.50 -10.55 -3.79
CA ASN A 169 -16.65 -11.29 -3.25
C ASN A 169 -16.93 -12.57 -4.06
N ARG A 170 -16.82 -12.51 -5.40
CA ARG A 170 -17.01 -13.69 -6.28
C ARG A 170 -16.01 -14.81 -6.02
N ILE A 171 -14.79 -14.49 -5.67
CA ILE A 171 -13.75 -15.49 -5.37
C ILE A 171 -13.65 -15.81 -3.88
N HIS A 172 -14.57 -15.30 -3.05
CA HIS A 172 -14.54 -15.41 -1.59
C HIS A 172 -13.30 -14.81 -0.92
N GLY A 173 -12.58 -13.91 -1.61
CA GLY A 173 -11.56 -13.05 -1.05
C GLY A 173 -12.17 -11.81 -0.39
N ARG A 174 -11.33 -10.89 0.06
CA ARG A 174 -11.80 -9.70 0.77
C ARG A 174 -11.23 -8.42 0.17
N SER A 175 -12.09 -7.46 -0.20
CA SER A 175 -11.69 -6.11 -0.56
C SER A 175 -11.68 -5.19 0.65
N ASN A 176 -10.85 -4.15 0.59
CA ASN A 176 -10.69 -3.15 1.66
C ASN A 176 -11.14 -1.77 1.13
N THR A 177 -12.01 -1.10 1.87
CA THR A 177 -12.53 0.23 1.51
C THR A 177 -11.46 1.31 1.43
N GLY A 178 -10.32 1.13 2.12
CA GLY A 178 -9.45 2.26 2.45
C GLY A 178 -10.16 3.25 3.40
N GLU A 179 -9.55 4.40 3.62
CA GLU A 179 -10.03 5.41 4.58
C GLU A 179 -11.14 6.34 4.04
N GLY A 180 -11.68 6.05 2.87
CA GLY A 180 -12.65 6.94 2.19
C GLY A 180 -14.12 6.69 2.50
N GLY A 181 -14.44 5.73 3.36
CA GLY A 181 -15.82 5.29 3.57
C GLY A 181 -16.35 4.44 2.41
N GLU A 182 -17.65 4.13 2.47
CA GLU A 182 -18.35 3.36 1.46
C GLU A 182 -19.80 3.80 1.40
N ASP A 183 -20.35 3.98 0.19
CA ASP A 183 -21.75 4.37 0.00
C ASP A 183 -22.67 3.25 0.52
N ALA A 184 -23.65 3.60 1.35
CA ALA A 184 -24.62 2.66 1.94
C ALA A 184 -25.41 1.86 0.88
N ALA A 185 -25.61 2.42 -0.31
CA ALA A 185 -26.25 1.70 -1.43
C ALA A 185 -25.51 0.42 -1.82
N ARG A 186 -24.23 0.30 -1.51
CA ARG A 186 -23.41 -0.88 -1.79
C ARG A 186 -23.62 -2.02 -0.80
N PHE A 187 -24.29 -1.78 0.32
CA PHE A 187 -24.56 -2.82 1.33
C PHE A 187 -25.67 -3.78 0.90
N GLN A 188 -26.48 -3.37 -0.06
CA GLN A 188 -27.51 -4.22 -0.64
C GLN A 188 -26.95 -5.04 -1.81
N PRO A 189 -27.32 -6.33 -1.90
CA PRO A 189 -26.95 -7.14 -3.08
C PRO A 189 -27.55 -6.55 -4.36
N LEU A 190 -26.84 -6.72 -5.46
CA LEU A 190 -27.34 -6.41 -6.80
C LEU A 190 -28.41 -7.42 -7.23
N PRO A 191 -29.28 -7.08 -8.22
CA PRO A 191 -30.32 -7.98 -8.71
C PRO A 191 -29.78 -9.32 -9.25
N ASP A 192 -28.52 -9.36 -9.70
CA ASP A 192 -27.83 -10.55 -10.18
C ASP A 192 -27.17 -11.37 -9.07
N GLY A 193 -27.39 -11.01 -7.81
CA GLY A 193 -26.82 -11.66 -6.64
C GLY A 193 -25.38 -11.23 -6.30
N ASN A 194 -24.75 -10.38 -7.11
CA ASN A 194 -23.42 -9.86 -6.78
C ASN A 194 -23.49 -8.86 -5.61
N SER A 195 -22.40 -8.72 -4.88
CA SER A 195 -22.26 -7.73 -3.81
C SER A 195 -21.14 -6.75 -4.14
N MET A 196 -21.45 -5.47 -4.04
CA MET A 196 -20.48 -4.37 -4.13
C MET A 196 -19.87 -4.02 -2.76
N ARG A 197 -20.33 -4.66 -1.68
CA ARG A 197 -19.87 -4.41 -0.32
C ARG A 197 -18.43 -4.87 -0.15
N SER A 198 -17.56 -3.99 0.32
CA SER A 198 -16.20 -4.38 0.73
C SER A 198 -16.25 -5.08 2.08
N ALA A 199 -15.61 -6.25 2.17
CA ALA A 199 -15.59 -7.06 3.39
C ALA A 199 -14.78 -6.39 4.52
N ILE A 200 -13.67 -5.72 4.18
CA ILE A 200 -12.82 -5.00 5.14
C ILE A 200 -13.15 -3.52 5.10
N LYS A 201 -13.52 -2.96 6.25
CA LYS A 201 -13.80 -1.54 6.40
C LYS A 201 -12.73 -0.87 7.24
N GLN A 202 -12.01 0.10 6.62
CA GLN A 202 -10.91 0.76 7.29
C GLN A 202 -11.39 1.97 8.10
N VAL A 203 -10.84 2.12 9.29
CA VAL A 203 -11.03 3.25 10.19
C VAL A 203 -9.67 3.92 10.40
N ALA A 204 -9.52 5.13 9.88
CA ALA A 204 -8.31 5.93 10.03
C ALA A 204 -8.56 7.13 10.96
N SER A 205 -7.53 7.89 11.26
CA SER A 205 -7.64 9.09 12.10
C SER A 205 -8.67 10.11 11.58
N GLY A 206 -8.77 10.26 10.24
CA GLY A 206 -9.74 11.15 9.60
C GLY A 206 -11.20 10.72 9.74
N ARG A 207 -11.48 9.45 10.01
CA ARG A 207 -12.81 8.85 10.18
C ARG A 207 -13.82 9.18 9.07
N PHE A 208 -13.34 9.36 7.85
CA PHE A 208 -14.18 9.71 6.71
C PHE A 208 -15.20 8.62 6.40
N GLY A 209 -16.49 8.96 6.48
CA GLY A 209 -17.57 8.04 6.19
C GLY A 209 -17.76 6.91 7.21
N VAL A 210 -17.14 7.00 8.38
CA VAL A 210 -17.30 6.01 9.45
C VAL A 210 -18.59 6.29 10.21
N THR A 211 -19.60 5.46 9.97
CA THR A 211 -20.88 5.46 10.66
C THR A 211 -21.15 4.10 11.27
N THR A 212 -22.14 3.99 12.16
CA THR A 212 -22.55 2.68 12.69
C THR A 212 -22.98 1.75 11.57
N GLU A 213 -23.74 2.26 10.58
CA GLU A 213 -24.16 1.48 9.40
C GLU A 213 -22.95 0.94 8.62
N TYR A 214 -21.91 1.77 8.42
CA TYR A 214 -20.67 1.33 7.81
C TYR A 214 -20.00 0.19 8.59
N LEU A 215 -19.92 0.32 9.91
CA LEU A 215 -19.23 -0.65 10.77
C LEU A 215 -19.98 -1.98 10.91
N VAL A 216 -21.31 -1.97 11.01
CA VAL A 216 -22.10 -3.22 11.12
C VAL A 216 -22.13 -4.01 9.82
N ASN A 217 -21.82 -3.40 8.70
CA ASN A 217 -21.68 -4.06 7.40
C ASN A 217 -20.26 -4.57 7.09
N ALA A 218 -19.38 -4.63 8.08
CA ALA A 218 -18.02 -5.14 7.95
C ALA A 218 -17.94 -6.61 8.35
N ASP A 219 -17.14 -7.42 7.63
CA ASP A 219 -16.67 -8.74 8.08
C ASP A 219 -15.36 -8.58 8.87
N GLU A 220 -14.62 -7.51 8.56
CA GLU A 220 -13.41 -7.10 9.26
C GLU A 220 -13.36 -5.57 9.35
N ILE A 221 -13.08 -5.04 10.53
CA ILE A 221 -12.81 -3.61 10.74
C ILE A 221 -11.31 -3.44 10.92
N GLN A 222 -10.70 -2.60 10.09
CA GLN A 222 -9.27 -2.38 10.12
C GLN A 222 -8.93 -0.99 10.67
N ILE A 223 -8.29 -0.95 11.82
CA ILE A 223 -7.74 0.29 12.40
C ILE A 223 -6.45 0.63 11.65
N LYS A 224 -6.40 1.77 11.00
CA LYS A 224 -5.20 2.27 10.32
C LYS A 224 -4.42 3.17 11.27
N ILE A 225 -3.24 2.73 11.71
CA ILE A 225 -2.37 3.54 12.58
C ILE A 225 -1.65 4.62 11.78
N ALA A 226 -1.00 4.26 10.67
CA ALA A 226 -0.26 5.21 9.82
C ALA A 226 -0.05 4.69 8.41
N GLN A 227 0.57 5.51 7.54
CA GLN A 227 0.99 5.17 6.19
C GLN A 227 2.52 5.23 6.08
N GLY A 228 3.13 4.17 5.52
CA GLY A 228 4.58 4.12 5.30
C GLY A 228 5.05 5.06 4.18
N ALA A 229 4.23 5.24 3.13
CA ALA A 229 4.60 6.07 1.99
C ALA A 229 4.64 7.59 2.28
N LYS A 230 3.90 8.05 3.29
CA LYS A 230 3.78 9.47 3.65
C LYS A 230 3.80 9.67 5.17
N PRO A 231 4.87 9.30 5.85
CA PRO A 231 4.89 9.26 7.31
C PRO A 231 4.74 10.65 7.95
N GLY A 232 5.15 11.73 7.27
CA GLY A 232 5.01 13.10 7.75
C GLY A 232 3.75 13.82 7.28
N GLU A 233 3.11 13.37 6.20
CA GLU A 233 1.96 14.04 5.58
C GLU A 233 0.63 13.38 5.91
N GLY A 234 0.60 12.05 6.02
CA GLY A 234 -0.62 11.26 6.15
C GLY A 234 -1.40 11.16 4.86
N GLY A 235 -2.71 10.85 4.99
CA GLY A 235 -3.64 10.80 3.86
C GLY A 235 -4.14 12.19 3.50
N GLN A 236 -4.13 12.55 2.23
CA GLN A 236 -4.68 13.78 1.71
C GLN A 236 -5.51 13.55 0.47
N LEU A 237 -6.69 14.18 0.39
CA LEU A 237 -7.46 14.30 -0.83
C LEU A 237 -7.63 15.80 -1.14
N PRO A 238 -7.06 16.31 -2.24
CA PRO A 238 -7.17 17.71 -2.60
C PRO A 238 -8.62 18.12 -2.88
N GLY A 239 -9.01 19.34 -2.54
CA GLY A 239 -10.37 19.84 -2.67
C GLY A 239 -10.96 19.67 -4.07
N PHE A 240 -10.18 19.88 -5.13
CA PHE A 240 -10.67 19.72 -6.50
C PHE A 240 -11.09 18.28 -6.86
N LYS A 241 -10.66 17.27 -6.09
CA LYS A 241 -11.12 15.87 -6.21
C LYS A 241 -12.34 15.57 -5.36
N VAL A 242 -12.67 16.41 -4.38
CA VAL A 242 -13.80 16.22 -3.48
C VAL A 242 -15.07 16.74 -4.15
N ASN A 243 -15.66 15.93 -5.02
CA ASN A 243 -16.95 16.20 -5.63
C ASN A 243 -18.10 15.83 -4.68
N ASP A 244 -19.36 16.08 -5.10
CA ASP A 244 -20.56 15.85 -4.27
C ASP A 244 -20.67 14.39 -3.80
N VAL A 245 -20.33 13.41 -4.65
CA VAL A 245 -20.40 11.97 -4.32
C VAL A 245 -19.37 11.61 -3.26
N ILE A 246 -18.15 12.07 -3.41
CA ILE A 246 -17.07 11.84 -2.44
C ILE A 246 -17.38 12.55 -1.13
N ALA A 247 -17.83 13.81 -1.20
CA ALA A 247 -18.19 14.57 -0.01
C ALA A 247 -19.32 13.89 0.77
N LYS A 248 -20.38 13.45 0.09
CA LYS A 248 -21.47 12.68 0.72
C LYS A 248 -20.96 11.41 1.39
N THR A 249 -20.17 10.59 0.69
CA THR A 249 -19.63 9.33 1.22
C THR A 249 -18.71 9.55 2.42
N ARG A 250 -17.95 10.65 2.43
CA ARG A 250 -17.02 11.00 3.51
C ARG A 250 -17.61 11.84 4.62
N HIS A 251 -18.90 12.21 4.53
CA HIS A 251 -19.57 13.15 5.42
C HIS A 251 -18.84 14.49 5.53
N SER A 252 -18.51 15.08 4.37
CA SER A 252 -17.74 16.31 4.22
C SER A 252 -18.41 17.28 3.24
N ILE A 253 -17.73 18.36 2.93
CA ILE A 253 -18.21 19.42 2.04
C ILE A 253 -17.45 19.37 0.71
N PRO A 254 -18.12 19.45 -0.46
CA PRO A 254 -17.46 19.49 -1.75
C PRO A 254 -16.46 20.64 -1.87
N GLY A 255 -15.37 20.42 -2.56
CA GLY A 255 -14.33 21.42 -2.82
C GLY A 255 -13.34 21.66 -1.68
N ILE A 256 -13.57 21.07 -0.49
CA ILE A 256 -12.66 21.22 0.65
C ILE A 256 -11.67 20.06 0.70
N SER A 257 -10.37 20.36 0.84
CA SER A 257 -9.33 19.35 1.01
C SER A 257 -9.51 18.57 2.30
N LEU A 258 -9.37 17.26 2.23
CA LEU A 258 -9.50 16.34 3.36
C LEU A 258 -8.14 15.79 3.74
N ILE A 259 -7.83 15.85 5.03
CA ILE A 259 -6.56 15.39 5.61
C ILE A 259 -6.85 14.35 6.69
N SER A 260 -6.21 13.19 6.57
CA SER A 260 -6.14 12.19 7.63
C SER A 260 -4.76 12.26 8.24
N PRO A 261 -4.63 12.70 9.51
CA PRO A 261 -3.31 12.84 10.13
C PRO A 261 -2.52 11.52 10.11
N PRO A 262 -1.19 11.58 9.91
CA PRO A 262 -0.29 10.51 10.24
C PRO A 262 0.13 10.67 11.68
N PRO A 263 0.35 9.82 12.53
CA PRO A 263 -0.35 8.57 12.80
C PRO A 263 -1.80 8.82 13.29
N HIS A 264 -2.48 7.75 13.72
CA HIS A 264 -3.83 7.86 14.30
C HIS A 264 -3.77 8.66 15.62
N HIS A 265 -4.26 9.90 15.60
CA HIS A 265 -3.96 10.87 16.64
C HIS A 265 -4.76 10.66 17.95
N ASP A 266 -5.71 9.76 17.98
CA ASP A 266 -6.44 9.38 19.21
C ASP A 266 -5.81 8.19 19.93
N ILE A 267 -4.74 7.60 19.38
CA ILE A 267 -4.06 6.43 19.93
C ILE A 267 -2.65 6.84 20.33
N TYR A 268 -2.43 6.99 21.61
CA TYR A 268 -1.15 7.38 22.23
C TYR A 268 -0.52 6.24 23.02
N SER A 269 -1.30 5.19 23.33
CA SER A 269 -0.85 4.05 24.11
C SER A 269 -1.52 2.75 23.63
N ILE A 270 -1.06 1.61 24.17
CA ILE A 270 -1.70 0.31 23.93
C ILE A 270 -3.11 0.29 24.54
N GLU A 271 -3.30 0.98 25.65
CA GLU A 271 -4.59 1.09 26.33
C GLU A 271 -5.62 1.83 25.49
N ASP A 272 -5.24 2.93 24.82
CA ASP A 272 -6.12 3.66 23.91
C ASP A 272 -6.51 2.75 22.71
N LEU A 273 -5.56 1.99 22.19
CA LEU A 273 -5.84 1.02 21.12
C LEU A 273 -6.78 -0.08 21.61
N ALA A 274 -6.56 -0.61 22.82
CA ALA A 274 -7.44 -1.64 23.40
C ALA A 274 -8.86 -1.11 23.61
N GLN A 275 -9.02 0.14 24.03
CA GLN A 275 -10.33 0.79 24.16
C GLN A 275 -11.04 0.89 22.80
N LEU A 276 -10.33 1.35 21.77
CA LEU A 276 -10.92 1.45 20.43
C LEU A 276 -11.31 0.07 19.87
N ILE A 277 -10.47 -0.95 20.08
CA ILE A 277 -10.79 -2.33 19.70
C ILE A 277 -12.06 -2.81 20.41
N PHE A 278 -12.17 -2.56 21.71
CA PHE A 278 -13.33 -2.91 22.52
C PHE A 278 -14.61 -2.22 22.00
N ASP A 279 -14.53 -0.93 21.73
CA ASP A 279 -15.66 -0.15 21.23
C ASP A 279 -16.15 -0.68 19.87
N LEU A 280 -15.21 -0.95 18.95
CA LEU A 280 -15.55 -1.50 17.64
C LEU A 280 -16.16 -2.91 17.72
N LYS A 281 -15.67 -3.75 18.63
CA LYS A 281 -16.27 -5.07 18.89
C LYS A 281 -17.67 -5.00 19.49
N ASN A 282 -17.96 -3.98 20.29
CA ASN A 282 -19.32 -3.76 20.81
C ASN A 282 -20.29 -3.29 19.70
N ILE A 283 -19.80 -2.52 18.71
CA ILE A 283 -20.62 -2.10 17.57
C ILE A 283 -20.89 -3.30 16.63
N ASN A 284 -19.88 -4.11 16.34
CA ASN A 284 -20.01 -5.29 15.49
C ASN A 284 -19.26 -6.48 16.09
N PRO A 285 -19.91 -7.26 16.95
CA PRO A 285 -19.29 -8.43 17.60
C PRO A 285 -18.88 -9.55 16.63
N GLN A 286 -19.43 -9.59 15.44
CA GLN A 286 -19.14 -10.61 14.43
C GLN A 286 -17.90 -10.26 13.59
N ALA A 287 -17.55 -8.96 13.50
CA ALA A 287 -16.40 -8.53 12.72
C ALA A 287 -15.09 -8.84 13.45
N LYS A 288 -14.08 -9.24 12.68
CA LYS A 288 -12.70 -9.28 13.18
C LYS A 288 -12.15 -7.85 13.25
N ILE A 289 -11.34 -7.58 14.25
CA ILE A 289 -10.62 -6.30 14.35
C ILE A 289 -9.16 -6.54 13.97
N SER A 290 -8.73 -5.87 12.91
CA SER A 290 -7.33 -5.86 12.47
C SER A 290 -6.68 -4.50 12.67
N VAL A 291 -5.36 -4.49 12.80
CA VAL A 291 -4.59 -3.26 12.94
C VAL A 291 -3.53 -3.18 11.85
N LYS A 292 -3.62 -2.16 11.01
CA LYS A 292 -2.65 -1.90 9.97
C LYS A 292 -1.50 -1.06 10.50
N LEU A 293 -0.30 -1.62 10.46
CA LEU A 293 0.95 -0.99 10.86
C LEU A 293 1.80 -0.59 9.65
N VAL A 294 2.80 0.23 9.89
CA VAL A 294 3.83 0.55 8.91
C VAL A 294 4.92 -0.52 8.93
N ALA A 295 5.36 -0.97 7.76
CA ALA A 295 6.49 -1.90 7.63
C ALA A 295 7.80 -1.12 7.80
N GLU A 296 8.25 -0.98 9.04
CA GLU A 296 9.45 -0.26 9.43
C GLU A 296 10.27 -1.07 10.45
N SER A 297 11.48 -0.65 10.72
CA SER A 297 12.28 -1.24 11.78
C SER A 297 11.59 -1.08 13.13
N GLY A 298 11.56 -2.17 13.92
CA GLY A 298 10.86 -2.19 15.20
C GLY A 298 9.36 -2.48 15.13
N VAL A 299 8.76 -2.67 13.96
CA VAL A 299 7.33 -2.99 13.81
C VAL A 299 6.90 -4.21 14.61
N GLY A 300 7.80 -5.19 14.82
CA GLY A 300 7.53 -6.35 15.67
C GLY A 300 7.20 -6.01 17.11
N THR A 301 7.85 -5.00 17.70
CA THR A 301 7.54 -4.50 19.04
C THR A 301 6.17 -3.85 19.09
N ILE A 302 5.81 -3.08 18.05
CA ILE A 302 4.48 -2.46 17.92
C ILE A 302 3.42 -3.55 17.78
N ALA A 303 3.67 -4.57 16.94
CA ALA A 303 2.77 -5.71 16.75
C ALA A 303 2.53 -6.50 18.05
N ALA A 304 3.55 -6.65 18.91
CA ALA A 304 3.37 -7.23 20.23
C ALA A 304 2.40 -6.41 21.11
N GLY A 305 2.46 -5.08 21.01
CA GLY A 305 1.51 -4.17 21.66
C GLY A 305 0.08 -4.35 21.12
N VAL A 306 -0.07 -4.49 19.79
CA VAL A 306 -1.35 -4.76 19.14
C VAL A 306 -1.97 -6.09 19.63
N ALA A 307 -1.14 -7.13 19.73
CA ALA A 307 -1.59 -8.43 20.28
C ALA A 307 -2.05 -8.31 21.74
N LYS A 308 -1.33 -7.54 22.57
CA LYS A 308 -1.73 -7.24 23.97
C LYS A 308 -3.06 -6.47 24.02
N ALA A 309 -3.32 -5.59 23.07
CA ALA A 309 -4.58 -4.86 22.93
C ALA A 309 -5.74 -5.75 22.44
N LYS A 310 -5.50 -7.04 22.19
CA LYS A 310 -6.49 -8.06 21.78
C LYS A 310 -7.12 -7.80 20.39
N ALA A 311 -6.35 -7.30 19.45
CA ALA A 311 -6.73 -7.36 18.04
C ALA A 311 -6.76 -8.82 17.55
N ASP A 312 -7.61 -9.10 16.58
CA ASP A 312 -7.73 -10.45 15.99
C ASP A 312 -6.64 -10.71 14.93
N LEU A 313 -6.18 -9.64 14.27
CA LEU A 313 -5.19 -9.70 13.18
C LEU A 313 -4.25 -8.49 13.24
#